data_7eb209ec0237040185d152db2fd6ef18
#
_entry.id   7eb209ec0237040185d152db2fd6ef18
#
_cell.length_a   1.000
_cell.length_b   1.000
_cell.length_c   1.000
_cell.angle_alpha   90.00
_cell.angle_beta   90.00
_cell.angle_gamma   90.00
#
_symmetry.space_group_name_H-M   'P 1'
#
loop_
_entity.id
_entity.type
_entity.pdbx_description
1 polymer ?
#
loop_
_entity_poly.entity_id
_entity_poly.type
_entity_poly.pdbx_seq_one_letter_code
_entity_poly.pdbx_strand_id
1 'polypeptide(L)'
;VDLRSDTVTRPTPEMREAMAEAEVGDDVYMDDPTVNKLQEKSAQMFDKEDSLFVPSGTMGNLLALLVHCQRGDEVIVGDKSHIYMNEAGGMSALGGIQPHPVKNQADGTLLLDDILASIQAEDVHHTITRLICLENTQNVCGGVPLSLEYTRAVGKTARENNLSLHIDGARIFNAATALNVSVKELVEPSDSVMFCLSKGLAAPVGSMLVGSKKFITRARHLRKMLGG
;
A
#
# COMPACT_ATOMS: atom_id res chain seq x y z
N VAL A 1 -6.12 -14.65 -25.69
CA VAL A 1 -5.38 -14.27 -24.50
C VAL A 1 -5.37 -12.75 -24.41
N ASP A 2 -5.75 -12.19 -23.26
CA ASP A 2 -5.75 -10.74 -23.01
C ASP A 2 -4.54 -10.38 -22.14
N LEU A 3 -3.60 -9.60 -22.69
CA LEU A 3 -2.36 -9.21 -22.04
C LEU A 3 -2.30 -7.70 -21.70
N ARG A 4 -3.45 -7.00 -21.68
CA ARG A 4 -3.49 -5.56 -21.39
C ARG A 4 -3.04 -5.24 -19.96
N SER A 5 -3.45 -6.05 -19.00
CA SER A 5 -3.16 -5.86 -17.57
C SER A 5 -3.58 -7.13 -16.80
N ASP A 6 -2.93 -7.38 -15.65
CA ASP A 6 -3.36 -8.41 -14.69
C ASP A 6 -4.68 -8.04 -13.96
N THR A 7 -5.17 -6.82 -14.14
CA THR A 7 -6.49 -6.40 -13.64
C THR A 7 -7.66 -7.05 -14.36
N VAL A 8 -7.41 -7.72 -15.50
CA VAL A 8 -8.44 -8.49 -16.26
C VAL A 8 -8.47 -9.97 -15.87
N THR A 9 -7.70 -10.41 -14.88
CA THR A 9 -7.77 -11.75 -14.31
C THR A 9 -9.16 -12.06 -13.79
N ARG A 10 -9.51 -13.35 -13.83
CA ARG A 10 -10.84 -13.81 -13.40
C ARG A 10 -10.69 -14.90 -12.35
N PRO A 11 -11.60 -14.99 -11.38
CA PRO A 11 -11.62 -16.08 -10.41
C PRO A 11 -11.70 -17.43 -11.10
N THR A 12 -10.93 -18.39 -10.57
CA THR A 12 -11.01 -19.79 -11.03
C THR A 12 -12.37 -20.41 -10.67
N PRO A 13 -12.74 -21.58 -11.26
CA PRO A 13 -13.95 -22.30 -10.83
C PRO A 13 -13.99 -22.56 -9.31
N GLU A 14 -12.89 -23.00 -8.73
CA GLU A 14 -12.76 -23.30 -7.29
C GLU A 14 -12.93 -22.04 -6.43
N MET A 15 -12.38 -20.89 -6.87
CA MET A 15 -12.62 -19.62 -6.19
C MET A 15 -14.08 -19.20 -6.25
N ARG A 16 -14.79 -19.47 -7.38
CA ARG A 16 -16.22 -19.15 -7.51
C ARG A 16 -17.06 -20.02 -6.59
N GLU A 17 -16.75 -21.30 -6.48
CA GLU A 17 -17.39 -22.23 -5.55
C GLU A 17 -17.18 -21.78 -4.11
N ALA A 18 -15.92 -21.48 -3.73
CA ALA A 18 -15.59 -20.97 -2.40
C ALA A 18 -16.34 -19.67 -2.06
N MET A 19 -16.53 -18.76 -3.02
CA MET A 19 -17.32 -17.54 -2.81
C MET A 19 -18.81 -17.83 -2.63
N ALA A 20 -19.36 -18.81 -3.36
CA ALA A 20 -20.78 -19.19 -3.27
C ALA A 20 -21.11 -19.86 -1.92
N GLU A 21 -20.15 -20.58 -1.36
CA GLU A 21 -20.30 -21.32 -0.10
C GLU A 21 -19.77 -20.58 1.13
N ALA A 22 -19.19 -19.39 0.94
CA ALA A 22 -18.60 -18.64 2.05
C ALA A 22 -19.65 -18.28 3.09
N GLU A 23 -19.29 -18.50 4.35
CA GLU A 23 -20.06 -17.98 5.48
C GLU A 23 -19.88 -16.45 5.52
N VAL A 24 -21.00 -15.74 5.66
CA VAL A 24 -21.04 -14.27 5.61
C VAL A 24 -21.64 -13.69 6.87
N GLY A 25 -21.28 -12.45 7.19
CA GLY A 25 -21.78 -11.70 8.33
C GLY A 25 -21.59 -10.20 8.13
N ASP A 26 -21.88 -9.40 9.15
CA ASP A 26 -21.70 -7.95 9.11
C ASP A 26 -20.27 -7.58 9.55
N ASP A 27 -19.47 -7.03 8.62
CA ASP A 27 -18.10 -6.59 8.90
C ASP A 27 -18.03 -5.42 9.91
N VAL A 28 -19.08 -4.60 10.01
CA VAL A 28 -19.13 -3.49 10.99
C VAL A 28 -19.14 -4.03 12.41
N TYR A 29 -19.88 -5.13 12.66
CA TYR A 29 -19.91 -5.82 13.94
C TYR A 29 -18.79 -6.85 14.11
N MET A 30 -17.93 -7.02 13.10
CA MET A 30 -16.89 -8.06 13.08
C MET A 30 -17.47 -9.50 13.10
N ASP A 31 -18.67 -9.68 12.56
CA ASP A 31 -19.40 -10.95 12.58
C ASP A 31 -19.17 -11.78 11.31
N ASP A 32 -18.52 -11.22 10.26
CA ASP A 32 -18.18 -11.97 9.05
C ASP A 32 -16.94 -12.85 9.28
N PRO A 33 -17.11 -14.19 9.42
CA PRO A 33 -15.98 -15.06 9.73
C PRO A 33 -15.00 -15.20 8.57
N THR A 34 -15.46 -15.04 7.34
CA THR A 34 -14.62 -15.13 6.14
C THR A 34 -13.73 -13.90 6.01
N VAL A 35 -14.27 -12.70 6.22
CA VAL A 35 -13.48 -11.45 6.24
C VAL A 35 -12.50 -11.46 7.41
N ASN A 36 -12.92 -11.87 8.60
CA ASN A 36 -12.05 -11.94 9.77
C ASN A 36 -10.86 -12.88 9.52
N LYS A 37 -11.11 -14.07 8.96
CA LYS A 37 -10.05 -15.02 8.61
C LYS A 37 -9.11 -14.49 7.53
N LEU A 38 -9.63 -13.76 6.54
CA LEU A 38 -8.82 -13.12 5.52
C LEU A 38 -7.90 -12.06 6.13
N GLN A 39 -8.43 -11.23 7.02
CA GLN A 39 -7.66 -10.21 7.73
C GLN A 39 -6.58 -10.84 8.61
N GLU A 40 -6.92 -11.83 9.44
CA GLU A 40 -5.95 -12.54 10.26
C GLU A 40 -4.82 -13.16 9.42
N LYS A 41 -5.17 -13.89 8.37
CA LYS A 41 -4.20 -14.50 7.46
C LYS A 41 -3.28 -13.46 6.81
N SER A 42 -3.84 -12.32 6.39
CA SER A 42 -3.06 -11.24 5.78
C SER A 42 -2.06 -10.65 6.77
N ALA A 43 -2.47 -10.36 7.99
CA ALA A 43 -1.59 -9.87 9.04
C ALA A 43 -0.43 -10.84 9.32
N GLN A 44 -0.73 -12.15 9.46
CA GLN A 44 0.26 -13.21 9.69
C GLN A 44 1.27 -13.32 8.53
N MET A 45 0.81 -13.29 7.27
CA MET A 45 1.69 -13.42 6.10
C MET A 45 2.68 -12.27 5.98
N PHE A 46 2.31 -11.08 6.43
CA PHE A 46 3.12 -9.87 6.38
C PHE A 46 3.89 -9.60 7.68
N ASP A 47 3.71 -10.43 8.71
CA ASP A 47 4.25 -10.20 10.06
C ASP A 47 3.90 -8.81 10.60
N LYS A 48 2.67 -8.39 10.39
CA LYS A 48 2.08 -7.16 10.93
C LYS A 48 1.03 -7.52 11.98
N GLU A 49 0.72 -6.55 12.85
CA GLU A 49 -0.18 -6.80 13.98
C GLU A 49 -1.64 -6.99 13.56
N ASP A 50 -2.08 -6.34 12.47
CA ASP A 50 -3.47 -6.33 12.06
C ASP A 50 -3.61 -6.02 10.56
N SER A 51 -4.80 -6.24 10.02
CA SER A 51 -5.12 -5.91 8.64
C SER A 51 -6.57 -5.50 8.45
N LEU A 52 -6.86 -4.88 7.30
CA LEU A 52 -8.17 -4.40 6.92
C LEU A 52 -8.47 -4.73 5.47
N PHE A 53 -9.61 -5.39 5.22
CA PHE A 53 -10.15 -5.52 3.86
C PHE A 53 -10.71 -4.18 3.37
N VAL A 54 -10.41 -3.85 2.13
CA VAL A 54 -10.89 -2.65 1.42
C VAL A 54 -11.32 -2.98 -0.01
N PRO A 55 -12.29 -2.26 -0.59
CA PRO A 55 -12.82 -2.58 -1.91
C PRO A 55 -11.82 -2.41 -3.06
N SER A 56 -10.79 -1.59 -2.88
CA SER A 56 -9.79 -1.31 -3.92
C SER A 56 -8.43 -0.92 -3.33
N GLY A 57 -7.37 -1.08 -4.14
CA GLY A 57 -6.02 -0.59 -3.80
C GLY A 57 -5.99 0.91 -3.61
N THR A 58 -6.71 1.67 -4.45
CA THR A 58 -6.85 3.12 -4.33
C THR A 58 -7.40 3.53 -2.96
N MET A 59 -8.43 2.85 -2.47
CA MET A 59 -8.92 3.12 -1.11
C MET A 59 -7.87 2.73 -0.06
N GLY A 60 -7.20 1.60 -0.21
CA GLY A 60 -6.16 1.17 0.73
C GLY A 60 -5.02 2.18 0.84
N ASN A 61 -4.51 2.66 -0.29
CA ASN A 61 -3.48 3.70 -0.34
C ASN A 61 -3.98 5.03 0.26
N LEU A 62 -5.18 5.45 -0.10
CA LEU A 62 -5.77 6.68 0.47
C LEU A 62 -5.91 6.58 1.99
N LEU A 63 -6.37 5.45 2.51
CA LEU A 63 -6.45 5.23 3.97
C LEU A 63 -5.08 5.31 4.62
N ALA A 64 -4.04 4.71 4.02
CA ALA A 64 -2.68 4.78 4.54
C ALA A 64 -2.19 6.24 4.62
N LEU A 65 -2.38 7.00 3.55
CA LEU A 65 -2.05 8.42 3.51
C LEU A 65 -2.78 9.22 4.60
N LEU A 66 -4.09 9.02 4.76
CA LEU A 66 -4.91 9.72 5.76
C LEU A 66 -4.62 9.30 7.21
N VAL A 67 -3.99 8.14 7.43
CA VAL A 67 -3.55 7.72 8.78
C VAL A 67 -2.19 8.29 9.11
N HIS A 68 -1.25 8.27 8.16
CA HIS A 68 0.12 8.73 8.38
C HIS A 68 0.25 10.25 8.33
N CYS A 69 -0.60 10.94 7.57
CA CYS A 69 -0.51 12.38 7.33
C CYS A 69 -1.77 13.13 7.77
N GLN A 70 -1.60 14.40 8.06
CA GLN A 70 -2.68 15.37 8.30
C GLN A 70 -2.76 16.37 7.13
N ARG A 71 -3.80 17.20 7.13
CA ARG A 71 -3.91 18.31 6.17
C ARG A 71 -2.71 19.25 6.32
N GLY A 72 -2.06 19.57 5.20
CA GLY A 72 -0.87 20.40 5.16
C GLY A 72 0.45 19.63 5.30
N ASP A 73 0.40 18.33 5.65
CA ASP A 73 1.58 17.48 5.60
C ASP A 73 1.98 17.14 4.16
N GLU A 74 3.21 16.65 4.01
CA GLU A 74 3.79 16.26 2.73
C GLU A 74 4.17 14.78 2.72
N VAL A 75 4.01 14.16 1.54
CA VAL A 75 4.44 12.79 1.26
C VAL A 75 5.44 12.77 0.10
N ILE A 76 6.59 12.14 0.32
CA ILE A 76 7.57 11.84 -0.74
C ILE A 76 7.09 10.62 -1.50
N VAL A 77 6.96 10.74 -2.81
CA VAL A 77 6.39 9.70 -3.68
C VAL A 77 7.12 9.68 -5.03
N GLY A 78 7.24 8.52 -5.66
CA GLY A 78 7.80 8.43 -7.01
C GLY A 78 6.92 9.14 -8.05
N ASP A 79 7.53 9.87 -8.99
CA ASP A 79 6.83 10.59 -10.06
C ASP A 79 6.05 9.67 -11.02
N LYS A 80 6.35 8.36 -11.01
CA LYS A 80 5.65 7.30 -11.76
C LYS A 80 4.82 6.38 -10.89
N SER A 81 4.67 6.67 -9.59
CA SER A 81 3.90 5.85 -8.68
C SER A 81 2.40 5.97 -8.94
N HIS A 82 1.67 4.86 -8.77
CA HIS A 82 0.22 4.79 -8.96
C HIS A 82 -0.51 5.78 -8.04
N ILE A 83 -0.11 5.86 -6.78
CA ILE A 83 -0.64 6.81 -5.78
C ILE A 83 -0.59 8.26 -6.29
N TYR A 84 0.46 8.63 -6.99
CA TYR A 84 0.63 9.99 -7.53
C TYR A 84 -0.13 10.21 -8.84
N MET A 85 -0.01 9.25 -9.79
CA MET A 85 -0.48 9.44 -11.16
C MET A 85 -1.93 8.98 -11.39
N ASN A 86 -2.39 7.93 -10.70
CA ASN A 86 -3.56 7.15 -11.13
C ASN A 86 -4.67 7.03 -10.07
N GLU A 87 -4.64 7.83 -9.01
CA GLU A 87 -5.64 7.82 -7.94
C GLU A 87 -6.45 9.12 -7.86
N ALA A 88 -6.64 9.76 -9.03
CA ALA A 88 -7.48 10.95 -9.20
C ALA A 88 -7.17 12.11 -8.24
N GLY A 89 -5.90 12.22 -7.80
CA GLY A 89 -5.49 13.26 -6.85
C GLY A 89 -6.10 13.12 -5.45
N GLY A 90 -6.54 11.91 -5.09
CA GLY A 90 -7.27 11.64 -3.83
C GLY A 90 -6.54 12.11 -2.58
N MET A 91 -5.20 11.98 -2.53
CA MET A 91 -4.41 12.45 -1.38
C MET A 91 -4.57 13.97 -1.14
N SER A 92 -4.61 14.76 -2.21
CA SER A 92 -4.78 16.22 -2.11
C SER A 92 -6.25 16.59 -1.93
N ALA A 93 -7.15 16.00 -2.72
CA ALA A 93 -8.57 16.35 -2.72
C ALA A 93 -9.27 15.99 -1.39
N LEU A 94 -8.99 14.82 -0.84
CA LEU A 94 -9.63 14.30 0.38
C LEU A 94 -8.75 14.47 1.62
N GLY A 95 -7.44 14.28 1.48
CA GLY A 95 -6.49 14.38 2.59
C GLY A 95 -5.97 15.80 2.83
N GLY A 96 -5.96 16.65 1.81
CA GLY A 96 -5.26 17.94 1.86
C GLY A 96 -3.74 17.76 2.02
N ILE A 97 -3.22 16.61 1.57
CA ILE A 97 -1.82 16.21 1.66
C ILE A 97 -1.11 16.68 0.39
N GLN A 98 0.08 17.25 0.54
CA GLN A 98 0.90 17.67 -0.58
C GLN A 98 1.79 16.52 -1.06
N PRO A 99 1.70 16.09 -2.34
CA PRO A 99 2.69 15.19 -2.90
C PRO A 99 3.99 15.93 -3.21
N HIS A 100 5.13 15.30 -2.89
CA HIS A 100 6.46 15.70 -3.33
C HIS A 100 7.00 14.60 -4.26
N PRO A 101 6.84 14.73 -5.58
CA PRO A 101 7.26 13.71 -6.51
C PRO A 101 8.78 13.73 -6.69
N VAL A 102 9.41 12.58 -6.46
CA VAL A 102 10.82 12.29 -6.72
C VAL A 102 10.93 11.42 -7.95
N LYS A 103 11.94 11.64 -8.77
CA LYS A 103 12.13 10.93 -10.05
C LYS A 103 12.38 9.44 -9.84
N ASN A 104 11.53 8.59 -10.40
CA ASN A 104 11.79 7.16 -10.51
C ASN A 104 12.93 6.87 -11.50
N GLN A 105 13.87 6.05 -11.09
CA GLN A 105 14.90 5.50 -11.95
C GLN A 105 14.32 4.40 -12.86
N ALA A 106 15.09 3.94 -13.84
CA ALA A 106 14.65 2.91 -14.79
C ALA A 106 14.35 1.56 -14.10
N ASP A 107 15.00 1.29 -12.99
CA ASP A 107 14.81 0.11 -12.14
C ASP A 107 13.70 0.30 -11.07
N GLY A 108 12.92 1.37 -11.16
CA GLY A 108 11.82 1.66 -10.25
C GLY A 108 12.23 2.30 -8.93
N THR A 109 13.51 2.41 -8.63
CA THR A 109 13.99 3.03 -7.38
C THR A 109 13.83 4.56 -7.40
N LEU A 110 13.88 5.16 -6.21
CA LEU A 110 14.13 6.59 -5.99
C LEU A 110 15.56 6.70 -5.45
N LEU A 111 16.33 7.68 -5.92
CA LEU A 111 17.66 7.88 -5.35
C LEU A 111 17.55 8.30 -3.89
N LEU A 112 18.33 7.70 -3.00
CA LEU A 112 18.31 8.04 -1.56
C LEU A 112 18.66 9.51 -1.31
N ASP A 113 19.59 10.04 -2.09
CA ASP A 113 19.97 11.47 -2.00
C ASP A 113 18.81 12.39 -2.39
N ASP A 114 18.01 12.00 -3.40
CA ASP A 114 16.83 12.76 -3.80
C ASP A 114 15.73 12.69 -2.73
N ILE A 115 15.54 11.52 -2.10
CA ILE A 115 14.63 11.37 -0.95
C ILE A 115 15.08 12.29 0.19
N LEU A 116 16.35 12.26 0.57
CA LEU A 116 16.90 13.09 1.65
C LEU A 116 16.77 14.58 1.34
N ALA A 117 17.06 15.00 0.10
CA ALA A 117 16.93 16.39 -0.35
C ALA A 117 15.48 16.88 -0.37
N SER A 118 14.50 15.96 -0.43
CA SER A 118 13.06 16.27 -0.43
C SER A 118 12.48 16.44 0.97
N ILE A 119 13.21 16.07 2.03
CA ILE A 119 12.73 16.24 3.40
C ILE A 119 12.80 17.72 3.76
N GLN A 120 11.65 18.31 4.08
CA GLN A 120 11.54 19.72 4.38
C GLN A 120 12.20 20.04 5.73
N ALA A 121 12.95 21.14 5.77
CA ALA A 121 13.43 21.69 7.03
C ALA A 121 12.27 22.24 7.87
N GLU A 122 12.41 22.22 9.18
CA GLU A 122 11.43 22.83 10.09
C GLU A 122 11.41 24.35 9.93
N ASP A 123 10.42 24.85 9.17
CA ASP A 123 10.23 26.27 8.90
C ASP A 123 8.73 26.55 8.70
N VAL A 124 8.27 27.73 9.13
CA VAL A 124 6.85 28.15 9.04
C VAL A 124 6.35 28.26 7.59
N HIS A 125 7.25 28.36 6.62
CA HIS A 125 6.93 28.44 5.19
C HIS A 125 6.86 27.06 4.51
N HIS A 126 7.29 26.00 5.18
CA HIS A 126 7.36 24.66 4.58
C HIS A 126 6.23 23.76 5.07
N THR A 127 5.87 22.79 4.24
CA THR A 127 5.07 21.63 4.65
C THR A 127 5.88 20.75 5.62
N ILE A 128 5.20 19.90 6.36
CA ILE A 128 5.86 18.90 7.21
C ILE A 128 5.90 17.58 6.47
N THR A 129 7.09 17.12 6.11
CA THR A 129 7.27 15.79 5.51
C THR A 129 6.98 14.72 6.57
N ARG A 130 6.09 13.75 6.27
CA ARG A 130 5.66 12.71 7.21
C ARG A 130 5.87 11.29 6.71
N LEU A 131 5.85 11.10 5.41
CA LEU A 131 5.72 9.79 4.82
C LEU A 131 6.57 9.66 3.56
N ILE A 132 7.19 8.49 3.39
CA ILE A 132 7.76 8.04 2.12
C ILE A 132 6.85 6.93 1.59
N CYS A 133 6.47 7.00 0.30
CA CYS A 133 5.73 5.94 -0.38
C CYS A 133 6.60 5.29 -1.45
N LEU A 134 6.74 3.96 -1.38
CA LEU A 134 7.32 3.13 -2.44
C LEU A 134 6.22 2.35 -3.14
N GLU A 135 6.48 1.91 -4.39
CA GLU A 135 5.60 1.00 -5.13
C GLU A 135 6.36 -0.27 -5.52
N ASN A 136 5.86 -1.45 -5.16
CA ASN A 136 6.50 -2.71 -5.43
C ASN A 136 5.47 -3.81 -5.86
N THR A 137 5.54 -4.37 -7.11
CA THR A 137 6.48 -3.98 -8.17
C THR A 137 6.16 -2.58 -8.70
N GLN A 138 7.19 -1.84 -9.14
CA GLN A 138 6.96 -0.54 -9.77
C GLN A 138 6.46 -0.72 -11.20
N ASN A 139 5.17 -0.41 -11.42
CA ASN A 139 4.43 -0.78 -12.62
C ASN A 139 4.93 -0.05 -13.88
N VAL A 140 5.03 1.27 -13.83
CA VAL A 140 5.36 2.10 -15.00
C VAL A 140 6.81 1.91 -15.46
N CYS A 141 7.70 1.52 -14.56
CA CYS A 141 9.09 1.19 -14.88
C CYS A 141 9.25 -0.25 -15.44
N GLY A 142 8.16 -0.93 -15.81
CA GLY A 142 8.19 -2.26 -16.40
C GLY A 142 7.77 -3.40 -15.47
N GLY A 143 7.13 -3.09 -14.34
CA GLY A 143 6.74 -4.08 -13.34
C GLY A 143 7.95 -4.62 -12.56
N VAL A 144 9.00 -3.81 -12.43
CA VAL A 144 10.25 -4.22 -11.78
C VAL A 144 10.08 -4.35 -10.27
N PRO A 145 10.63 -5.41 -9.66
CA PRO A 145 10.63 -5.56 -8.21
C PRO A 145 11.74 -4.71 -7.57
N LEU A 146 11.40 -4.00 -6.51
CA LEU A 146 12.38 -3.34 -5.65
C LEU A 146 13.05 -4.37 -4.74
N SER A 147 14.38 -4.34 -4.66
CA SER A 147 15.13 -5.31 -3.87
C SER A 147 14.94 -5.13 -2.36
N LEU A 148 15.22 -6.20 -1.61
CA LEU A 148 15.19 -6.19 -0.15
C LEU A 148 16.20 -5.17 0.43
N GLU A 149 17.40 -5.10 -0.15
CA GLU A 149 18.45 -4.16 0.27
C GLU A 149 18.00 -2.72 0.08
N TYR A 150 17.38 -2.41 -1.07
CA TYR A 150 16.87 -1.08 -1.35
C TYR A 150 15.72 -0.71 -0.39
N THR A 151 14.75 -1.60 -0.20
CA THR A 151 13.62 -1.36 0.71
C THR A 151 14.10 -1.12 2.14
N ARG A 152 15.12 -1.88 2.60
CA ARG A 152 15.76 -1.66 3.90
C ARG A 152 16.49 -0.33 3.98
N ALA A 153 17.18 0.08 2.92
CA ALA A 153 17.87 1.36 2.89
C ALA A 153 16.88 2.53 3.01
N VAL A 154 15.77 2.51 2.26
CA VAL A 154 14.72 3.54 2.37
C VAL A 154 14.06 3.51 3.75
N GLY A 155 13.76 2.34 4.30
CA GLY A 155 13.20 2.21 5.65
C GLY A 155 14.14 2.74 6.75
N LYS A 156 15.45 2.55 6.58
CA LYS A 156 16.46 3.15 7.47
C LYS A 156 16.42 4.68 7.35
N THR A 157 16.45 5.21 6.13
CA THR A 157 16.35 6.65 5.87
C THR A 157 15.07 7.24 6.48
N ALA A 158 13.93 6.58 6.35
CA ALA A 158 12.67 7.01 6.94
C ALA A 158 12.79 7.11 8.47
N ARG A 159 13.26 6.05 9.15
CA ARG A 159 13.41 6.02 10.60
C ARG A 159 14.38 7.10 11.13
N GLU A 160 15.54 7.27 10.47
CA GLU A 160 16.53 8.26 10.86
C GLU A 160 16.02 9.71 10.76
N ASN A 161 14.98 9.93 9.95
CA ASN A 161 14.36 11.25 9.76
C ASN A 161 12.95 11.36 10.38
N ASN A 162 12.55 10.42 11.25
CA ASN A 162 11.23 10.36 11.89
C ASN A 162 10.05 10.36 10.90
N LEU A 163 10.23 9.74 9.72
CA LEU A 163 9.22 9.53 8.72
C LEU A 163 8.67 8.10 8.80
N SER A 164 7.42 7.93 8.41
CA SER A 164 6.86 6.60 8.15
C SER A 164 7.19 6.13 6.73
N LEU A 165 7.14 4.81 6.51
CA LEU A 165 7.27 4.17 5.20
C LEU A 165 6.01 3.39 4.88
N HIS A 166 5.32 3.75 3.79
CA HIS A 166 4.23 2.99 3.20
C HIS A 166 4.67 2.33 1.90
N ILE A 167 4.23 1.09 1.67
CA ILE A 167 4.47 0.38 0.40
C ILE A 167 3.13 0.16 -0.30
N ASP A 168 2.96 0.77 -1.47
CA ASP A 168 1.98 0.28 -2.44
C ASP A 168 2.49 -1.04 -3.01
N GLY A 169 2.01 -2.11 -2.40
CA GLY A 169 2.35 -3.48 -2.73
C GLY A 169 1.31 -4.15 -3.62
N ALA A 170 0.65 -3.39 -4.53
CA ALA A 170 -0.41 -3.94 -5.38
C ALA A 170 -0.04 -5.28 -6.05
N ARG A 171 1.27 -5.51 -6.28
CA ARG A 171 1.84 -6.75 -6.86
C ARG A 171 3.01 -7.29 -6.02
N ILE A 172 2.96 -7.13 -4.71
CA ILE A 172 4.06 -7.50 -3.81
C ILE A 172 4.38 -9.01 -3.86
N PHE A 173 3.38 -9.86 -4.09
CA PHE A 173 3.59 -11.30 -4.25
C PHE A 173 4.37 -11.65 -5.52
N ASN A 174 4.18 -10.87 -6.59
CA ASN A 174 4.97 -11.01 -7.81
C ASN A 174 6.43 -10.60 -7.54
N ALA A 175 6.65 -9.50 -6.80
CA ALA A 175 7.99 -9.08 -6.40
C ALA A 175 8.69 -10.14 -5.54
N ALA A 176 8.00 -10.66 -4.51
CA ALA A 176 8.54 -11.70 -3.63
C ALA A 176 8.93 -12.97 -4.41
N THR A 177 8.07 -13.41 -5.35
CA THR A 177 8.35 -14.55 -6.22
C THR A 177 9.54 -14.29 -7.12
N ALA A 178 9.62 -13.12 -7.76
CA ALA A 178 10.73 -12.77 -8.67
C ALA A 178 12.08 -12.68 -7.95
N LEU A 179 12.07 -12.21 -6.71
CA LEU A 179 13.27 -12.07 -5.88
C LEU A 179 13.59 -13.33 -5.05
N ASN A 180 12.71 -14.34 -5.08
CA ASN A 180 12.81 -15.55 -4.26
C ASN A 180 12.99 -15.26 -2.76
N VAL A 181 12.18 -14.33 -2.25
CA VAL A 181 12.12 -13.96 -0.82
C VAL A 181 10.66 -14.04 -0.34
N SER A 182 10.44 -14.07 0.98
CA SER A 182 9.09 -13.96 1.52
C SER A 182 8.57 -12.52 1.46
N VAL A 183 7.23 -12.35 1.37
CA VAL A 183 6.63 -11.02 1.46
C VAL A 183 6.94 -10.34 2.79
N LYS A 184 6.99 -11.10 3.88
CA LYS A 184 7.38 -10.64 5.22
C LYS A 184 8.75 -9.95 5.21
N GLU A 185 9.77 -10.61 4.63
CA GLU A 185 11.12 -10.04 4.54
C GLU A 185 11.14 -8.77 3.69
N LEU A 186 10.40 -8.78 2.56
CA LEU A 186 10.40 -7.66 1.61
C LEU A 186 9.77 -6.40 2.19
N VAL A 187 8.81 -6.54 3.10
CA VAL A 187 8.08 -5.39 3.69
C VAL A 187 8.47 -5.11 5.14
N GLU A 188 9.42 -5.86 5.70
CA GLU A 188 9.85 -5.72 7.09
C GLU A 188 10.07 -4.26 7.51
N PRO A 189 10.77 -3.40 6.74
CA PRO A 189 11.08 -2.05 7.18
C PRO A 189 9.91 -1.05 7.08
N SER A 190 8.75 -1.46 6.54
CA SER A 190 7.60 -0.57 6.35
C SER A 190 6.66 -0.52 7.56
N ASP A 191 6.00 0.62 7.76
CA ASP A 191 4.96 0.81 8.78
C ASP A 191 3.60 0.29 8.31
N SER A 192 3.34 0.37 7.00
CA SER A 192 2.12 -0.14 6.40
C SER A 192 2.33 -0.60 4.96
N VAL A 193 1.50 -1.54 4.53
CA VAL A 193 1.50 -2.05 3.14
C VAL A 193 0.06 -2.21 2.67
N MET A 194 -0.22 -1.80 1.45
CA MET A 194 -1.43 -2.18 0.72
C MET A 194 -1.08 -3.26 -0.30
N PHE A 195 -1.93 -4.28 -0.47
CA PHE A 195 -1.79 -5.22 -1.59
C PHE A 195 -3.12 -5.59 -2.22
N CYS A 196 -3.12 -5.84 -3.53
CA CYS A 196 -4.33 -6.17 -4.27
C CYS A 196 -4.61 -7.68 -4.29
N LEU A 197 -5.87 -8.03 -4.02
CA LEU A 197 -6.41 -9.36 -4.25
C LEU A 197 -6.89 -9.53 -5.72
N SER A 198 -7.34 -8.44 -6.33
CA SER A 198 -8.03 -8.38 -7.63
C SER A 198 -7.11 -8.23 -8.84
N LYS A 199 -5.84 -8.60 -8.73
CA LYS A 199 -4.85 -8.60 -9.81
C LYS A 199 -4.26 -10.00 -10.00
N GLY A 200 -2.97 -10.20 -9.84
CA GLY A 200 -2.33 -11.52 -9.97
C GLY A 200 -2.88 -12.61 -9.05
N LEU A 201 -3.53 -12.25 -7.94
CA LEU A 201 -4.22 -13.18 -7.04
C LEU A 201 -5.62 -13.59 -7.53
N ALA A 202 -6.11 -13.01 -8.61
CA ALA A 202 -7.33 -13.37 -9.34
C ALA A 202 -8.65 -13.27 -8.55
N ALA A 203 -8.70 -12.65 -7.40
CA ALA A 203 -9.98 -12.34 -6.75
C ALA A 203 -10.80 -11.34 -7.57
N PRO A 204 -12.15 -11.38 -7.51
CA PRO A 204 -12.99 -10.50 -8.33
C PRO A 204 -12.90 -9.03 -7.91
N VAL A 205 -12.59 -8.76 -6.66
CA VAL A 205 -12.54 -7.41 -6.07
C VAL A 205 -11.70 -7.41 -4.81
N GLY A 206 -11.21 -6.24 -4.44
CA GLY A 206 -10.67 -5.98 -3.13
C GLY A 206 -9.15 -5.95 -3.04
N SER A 207 -8.72 -5.39 -1.93
CA SER A 207 -7.33 -5.26 -1.51
C SER A 207 -7.26 -5.37 0.01
N MET A 208 -6.04 -5.52 0.51
CA MET A 208 -5.77 -5.55 1.95
C MET A 208 -4.84 -4.40 2.31
N LEU A 209 -5.07 -3.82 3.48
CA LEU A 209 -4.16 -2.88 4.12
C LEU A 209 -3.64 -3.54 5.41
N VAL A 210 -2.33 -3.63 5.59
CA VAL A 210 -1.70 -4.24 6.76
C VAL A 210 -0.80 -3.24 7.49
N GLY A 211 -0.71 -3.36 8.82
CA GLY A 211 0.09 -2.46 9.65
C GLY A 211 -0.04 -2.77 11.14
N SER A 212 0.32 -1.80 11.98
CA SER A 212 0.11 -1.91 13.42
C SER A 212 -1.39 -1.90 13.76
N LYS A 213 -1.76 -2.49 14.90
CA LYS A 213 -3.16 -2.48 15.38
C LYS A 213 -3.72 -1.05 15.52
N LYS A 214 -2.92 -0.12 16.01
CA LYS A 214 -3.30 1.30 16.12
C LYS A 214 -3.58 1.91 14.74
N PHE A 215 -2.71 1.64 13.77
CA PHE A 215 -2.86 2.10 12.38
C PHE A 215 -4.14 1.54 11.76
N ILE A 216 -4.37 0.24 11.85
CA ILE A 216 -5.56 -0.43 11.27
C ILE A 216 -6.86 0.02 11.95
N THR A 217 -6.86 0.21 13.26
CA THR A 217 -8.03 0.77 13.96
C THR A 217 -8.42 2.15 13.40
N ARG A 218 -7.44 3.01 13.14
CA ARG A 218 -7.69 4.33 12.54
C ARG A 218 -8.13 4.20 11.07
N ALA A 219 -7.49 3.33 10.30
CA ALA A 219 -7.85 3.07 8.90
C ALA A 219 -9.30 2.55 8.78
N ARG A 220 -9.76 1.66 9.66
CA ARG A 220 -11.14 1.16 9.71
C ARG A 220 -12.15 2.30 9.92
N HIS A 221 -11.84 3.23 10.81
CA HIS A 221 -12.69 4.40 11.04
C HIS A 221 -12.77 5.30 9.79
N LEU A 222 -11.65 5.53 9.13
CA LEU A 222 -11.59 6.31 7.89
C LEU A 222 -12.26 5.58 6.71
N ARG A 223 -12.14 4.26 6.62
CA ARG A 223 -12.86 3.45 5.63
C ARG A 223 -14.36 3.70 5.72
N LYS A 224 -14.92 3.67 6.94
CA LYS A 224 -16.34 3.95 7.16
C LYS A 224 -16.73 5.36 6.71
N MET A 225 -15.89 6.35 7.00
CA MET A 225 -16.12 7.73 6.57
C MET A 225 -16.14 7.88 5.04
N LEU A 226 -15.34 7.08 4.33
CA LEU A 226 -15.25 7.09 2.87
C LEU A 226 -16.27 6.17 2.18
N GLY A 227 -17.17 5.51 2.93
CA GLY A 227 -18.23 4.67 2.38
C GLY A 227 -17.83 3.22 2.10
N GLY A 228 -16.72 2.75 2.62
CA GLY A 228 -16.25 1.36 2.50
C GLY A 228 -16.60 0.51 3.71
#